data_355893e72d517db6b2cda9d967267a74
#
_entry.id   355893e72d517db6b2cda9d967267a74
#
_cell.length_a   1.000
_cell.length_b   1.000
_cell.length_c   1.000
_cell.angle_alpha   90.00
_cell.angle_beta   90.00
_cell.angle_gamma   90.00
#
_symmetry.space_group_name_H-M   'P 1'
#
loop_
_entity.id
_entity.type
_entity.pdbx_description
1 polymer ?
#
loop_
_entity_poly.entity_id
_entity_poly.type
_entity_poly.pdbx_seq_one_letter_code
_entity_poly.pdbx_strand_id
1 'polypeptide(L)'
;IQAFVPRMIASGEEGHVINTSSGDGGVSPLPYQSVYASSKAAVSCITECLAAQLQTEQTKLGASIFYPSGGLLDTGIWTTDRNRPSDLAREKPYDPVPTVADFKVAAEAAGMQLDFQDLDELARFCLQGIRDKSFVIMIGIEEAEKTLQQRAGRIGRSELPIDLAEVPQL
;
A
#
# COMPACT_ATOMS: atom_id res chain seq x y z
N ILE A 1 8.91 -8.62 -10.95
CA ILE A 1 9.95 -7.82 -11.60
C ILE A 1 10.88 -8.73 -12.41
N GLN A 2 11.64 -9.64 -11.79
CA GLN A 2 12.65 -10.48 -12.48
C GLN A 2 12.11 -11.30 -13.66
N ALA A 3 10.86 -11.76 -13.62
CA ALA A 3 10.27 -12.57 -14.68
C ALA A 3 9.83 -11.74 -15.91
N PHE A 4 9.46 -10.47 -15.71
CA PHE A 4 8.83 -9.66 -16.76
C PHE A 4 9.74 -8.53 -17.26
N VAL A 5 10.37 -7.76 -16.37
CA VAL A 5 11.10 -6.54 -16.75
C VAL A 5 12.20 -6.81 -17.79
N PRO A 6 13.05 -7.84 -17.66
CA PRO A 6 14.06 -8.12 -18.70
C PRO A 6 13.46 -8.40 -20.10
N ARG A 7 12.30 -9.06 -20.13
CA ARG A 7 11.60 -9.35 -21.39
C ARG A 7 10.96 -8.09 -21.98
N MET A 8 10.40 -7.24 -21.13
CA MET A 8 9.85 -5.94 -21.54
C MET A 8 10.95 -5.04 -22.12
N ILE A 9 12.13 -4.99 -21.49
CA ILE A 9 13.28 -4.24 -22.01
C ILE A 9 13.71 -4.81 -23.37
N ALA A 10 13.82 -6.14 -23.48
CA ALA A 10 14.25 -6.80 -24.69
C ALA A 10 13.28 -6.61 -25.87
N SER A 11 11.97 -6.42 -25.63
CA SER A 11 10.99 -6.13 -26.67
C SER A 11 11.20 -4.76 -27.32
N GLY A 12 11.82 -3.82 -26.62
CA GLY A 12 12.01 -2.44 -27.08
C GLY A 12 10.72 -1.62 -27.19
N GLU A 13 9.59 -2.15 -26.69
CA GLU A 13 8.30 -1.46 -26.66
C GLU A 13 8.15 -0.58 -25.44
N GLU A 14 7.25 0.40 -25.52
CA GLU A 14 6.85 1.17 -24.32
C GLU A 14 6.10 0.27 -23.35
N GLY A 15 6.33 0.46 -22.06
CA GLY A 15 5.66 -0.30 -21.02
C GLY A 15 5.72 0.37 -19.67
N HIS A 16 4.91 -0.14 -18.75
CA HIS A 16 4.83 0.40 -17.41
C HIS A 16 4.67 -0.70 -16.37
N VAL A 17 5.44 -0.61 -15.30
CA VAL A 17 5.34 -1.49 -14.14
C VAL A 17 4.67 -0.74 -13.02
N ILE A 18 3.60 -1.29 -12.45
CA ILE A 18 2.96 -0.75 -11.28
C ILE A 18 3.03 -1.75 -10.13
N ASN A 19 3.47 -1.29 -8.98
CA ASN A 19 3.46 -2.09 -7.75
C ASN A 19 2.52 -1.47 -6.72
N THR A 20 1.68 -2.31 -6.13
CA THR A 20 0.74 -1.87 -5.08
C THR A 20 1.39 -1.98 -3.71
N SER A 21 1.64 -0.83 -3.11
CA SER A 21 2.11 -0.71 -1.73
C SER A 21 0.96 -0.38 -0.78
N SER A 22 1.22 0.31 0.31
CA SER A 22 0.25 0.82 1.29
C SER A 22 0.82 2.06 1.95
N GLY A 23 -0.04 2.98 2.37
CA GLY A 23 0.36 4.07 3.26
C GLY A 23 1.01 3.55 4.55
N ASP A 24 0.49 2.42 5.09
CA ASP A 24 1.17 1.67 6.14
C ASP A 24 2.45 1.01 5.59
N GLY A 25 3.58 1.46 6.06
CA GLY A 25 4.91 1.07 5.61
C GLY A 25 5.50 1.95 4.51
N GLY A 26 4.72 2.39 3.53
CA GLY A 26 5.20 3.26 2.46
C GLY A 26 5.32 4.73 2.86
N VAL A 27 4.41 5.22 3.69
CA VAL A 27 4.41 6.58 4.22
C VAL A 27 4.82 6.58 5.69
N SER A 28 4.10 5.86 6.53
CA SER A 28 4.41 5.69 7.95
C SER A 28 3.94 4.32 8.42
N PRO A 29 4.76 3.57 9.19
CA PRO A 29 4.34 2.27 9.71
C PRO A 29 3.36 2.45 10.86
N LEU A 30 2.32 1.61 10.88
CA LEU A 30 1.39 1.52 12.01
C LEU A 30 1.94 0.56 13.07
N PRO A 31 1.76 0.86 14.37
CA PRO A 31 2.05 -0.09 15.44
C PRO A 31 1.28 -1.40 15.25
N TYR A 32 1.86 -2.49 15.75
CA TYR A 32 1.28 -3.85 15.70
C TYR A 32 1.18 -4.49 14.32
N GLN A 33 1.57 -3.80 13.24
CA GLN A 33 1.55 -4.31 11.88
C GLN A 33 2.96 -4.46 11.26
N SER A 34 3.98 -4.71 12.07
CA SER A 34 5.38 -4.68 11.65
C SER A 34 5.70 -5.54 10.42
N VAL A 35 5.14 -6.75 10.30
CA VAL A 35 5.38 -7.64 9.15
C VAL A 35 4.74 -7.06 7.88
N TYR A 36 3.50 -6.59 7.98
CA TYR A 36 2.82 -5.96 6.86
C TYR A 36 3.52 -4.67 6.43
N ALA A 37 3.74 -3.75 7.37
CA ALA A 37 4.41 -2.48 7.12
C ALA A 37 5.80 -2.66 6.48
N SER A 38 6.61 -3.60 7.00
CA SER A 38 7.92 -3.92 6.43
C SER A 38 7.81 -4.44 5.00
N SER A 39 6.84 -5.30 4.71
CA SER A 39 6.62 -5.83 3.36
C SER A 39 6.25 -4.73 2.38
N LYS A 40 5.41 -3.76 2.79
CA LYS A 40 4.96 -2.65 1.96
C LYS A 40 6.05 -1.58 1.79
N ALA A 41 6.84 -1.30 2.84
CA ALA A 41 8.04 -0.48 2.73
C ALA A 41 9.04 -1.06 1.71
N ALA A 42 9.25 -2.38 1.75
CA ALA A 42 10.13 -3.06 0.79
C ALA A 42 9.60 -2.93 -0.65
N VAL A 43 8.28 -3.07 -0.88
CA VAL A 43 7.66 -2.86 -2.21
C VAL A 43 7.91 -1.44 -2.70
N SER A 44 7.75 -0.42 -1.83
CA SER A 44 8.01 0.98 -2.17
C SER A 44 9.48 1.17 -2.57
N CYS A 45 10.41 0.76 -1.72
CA CYS A 45 11.85 0.87 -1.97
C CYS A 45 12.28 0.16 -3.26
N ILE A 46 11.82 -1.08 -3.50
CA ILE A 46 12.13 -1.82 -4.73
C ILE A 46 11.61 -1.09 -5.96
N THR A 47 10.44 -0.45 -5.88
CA THR A 47 9.86 0.28 -7.02
C THR A 47 10.61 1.57 -7.29
N GLU A 48 11.05 2.29 -6.26
CA GLU A 48 11.92 3.47 -6.39
C GLU A 48 13.24 3.11 -7.10
N CYS A 49 13.90 2.05 -6.63
CA CYS A 49 15.14 1.56 -7.25
C CYS A 49 14.90 1.15 -8.71
N LEU A 50 13.82 0.44 -8.99
CA LEU A 50 13.46 0.04 -10.36
C LEU A 50 13.25 1.27 -11.25
N ALA A 51 12.47 2.25 -10.81
CA ALA A 51 12.20 3.46 -11.60
C ALA A 51 13.50 4.22 -11.90
N ALA A 52 14.36 4.40 -10.90
CA ALA A 52 15.65 5.05 -11.07
C ALA A 52 16.55 4.29 -12.06
N GLN A 53 16.59 2.96 -11.96
CA GLN A 53 17.38 2.13 -12.88
C GLN A 53 16.85 2.22 -14.32
N LEU A 54 15.55 2.08 -14.53
CA LEU A 54 14.93 2.17 -15.86
C LEU A 54 15.21 3.52 -16.54
N GLN A 55 15.22 4.62 -15.78
CA GLN A 55 15.59 5.94 -16.26
C GLN A 55 17.08 6.06 -16.57
N THR A 56 17.94 5.56 -15.69
CA THR A 56 19.41 5.58 -15.89
C THR A 56 19.81 4.79 -17.12
N GLU A 57 19.18 3.65 -17.36
CA GLU A 57 19.41 2.80 -18.54
C GLU A 57 18.67 3.30 -19.80
N GLN A 58 17.97 4.43 -19.71
CA GLN A 58 17.23 5.04 -20.82
C GLN A 58 16.27 4.06 -21.53
N THR A 59 15.63 3.18 -20.77
CA THR A 59 14.64 2.25 -21.30
C THR A 59 13.35 2.99 -21.67
N LYS A 60 12.48 2.35 -22.46
CA LYS A 60 11.13 2.88 -22.73
C LYS A 60 10.11 2.49 -21.66
N LEU A 61 10.58 1.93 -20.54
CA LEU A 61 9.73 1.50 -19.45
C LEU A 61 9.64 2.56 -18.36
N GLY A 62 8.44 2.69 -17.78
CA GLY A 62 8.20 3.43 -16.55
C GLY A 62 7.88 2.52 -15.37
N ALA A 63 7.94 3.06 -14.17
CA ALA A 63 7.46 2.39 -12.98
C ALA A 63 6.72 3.36 -12.06
N SER A 64 5.67 2.88 -11.38
CA SER A 64 4.88 3.64 -10.42
C SER A 64 4.58 2.82 -9.17
N ILE A 65 4.39 3.52 -8.07
CA ILE A 65 3.85 2.96 -6.83
C ILE A 65 2.39 3.41 -6.72
N PHE A 66 1.51 2.45 -6.52
CA PHE A 66 0.12 2.70 -6.20
C PHE A 66 -0.12 2.46 -4.70
N TYR A 67 -0.65 3.46 -4.03
CA TYR A 67 -1.12 3.38 -2.65
C TYR A 67 -2.64 3.43 -2.66
N PRO A 68 -3.34 2.28 -2.55
CA PRO A 68 -4.79 2.28 -2.40
C PRO A 68 -5.16 3.02 -1.11
N SER A 69 -5.77 4.18 -1.24
CA SER A 69 -6.07 5.11 -0.15
C SER A 69 -7.42 5.80 -0.40
N GLY A 70 -7.89 6.57 0.56
CA GLY A 70 -9.17 7.28 0.49
C GLY A 70 -10.27 6.64 1.33
N GLY A 71 -10.05 5.44 1.91
CA GLY A 71 -11.00 4.74 2.74
C GLY A 71 -10.67 3.27 2.88
N LEU A 72 -11.52 2.53 3.57
CA LEU A 72 -11.43 1.07 3.66
C LEU A 72 -11.81 0.44 2.33
N LEU A 73 -11.20 -0.69 2.01
CA LEU A 73 -11.45 -1.41 0.77
C LEU A 73 -12.20 -2.70 1.05
N ASP A 74 -13.38 -2.85 0.44
CA ASP A 74 -14.14 -4.10 0.49
C ASP A 74 -13.61 -5.08 -0.55
N THR A 75 -12.51 -5.75 -0.21
CA THR A 75 -11.79 -6.68 -1.09
C THR A 75 -11.55 -8.00 -0.39
N GLY A 76 -10.97 -8.95 -1.10
CA GLY A 76 -10.56 -10.24 -0.53
C GLY A 76 -9.47 -10.15 0.57
N ILE A 77 -9.01 -8.96 0.96
CA ILE A 77 -8.06 -8.78 2.07
C ILE A 77 -8.66 -9.25 3.40
N TRP A 78 -9.96 -9.07 3.58
CA TRP A 78 -10.68 -9.46 4.80
C TRP A 78 -10.77 -10.97 5.01
N THR A 79 -10.55 -11.75 3.96
CA THR A 79 -10.60 -13.22 3.98
C THR A 79 -9.28 -13.83 3.54
N THR A 80 -8.15 -13.18 3.88
CA THR A 80 -6.81 -13.59 3.44
C THR A 80 -6.38 -14.97 3.93
N ASP A 81 -6.92 -15.47 5.03
CA ASP A 81 -6.62 -16.81 5.55
C ASP A 81 -6.93 -17.93 4.54
N ARG A 82 -7.83 -17.71 3.56
CA ARG A 82 -8.08 -18.65 2.46
C ARG A 82 -6.84 -18.97 1.61
N ASN A 83 -5.87 -18.05 1.60
CA ASN A 83 -4.64 -18.17 0.82
C ASN A 83 -3.47 -18.70 1.66
N ARG A 84 -3.70 -19.03 2.94
CA ARG A 84 -2.66 -19.52 3.84
C ARG A 84 -2.26 -20.93 3.44
N PRO A 85 -0.96 -21.21 3.22
CA PRO A 85 -0.47 -22.56 3.00
C PRO A 85 -0.82 -23.48 4.17
N SER A 86 -1.11 -24.74 3.88
CA SER A 86 -1.54 -25.72 4.91
C SER A 86 -0.48 -26.00 5.98
N ASP A 87 0.80 -25.93 5.61
CA ASP A 87 1.94 -26.08 6.50
C ASP A 87 2.15 -24.86 7.43
N LEU A 88 1.50 -23.74 7.13
CA LEU A 88 1.47 -22.54 7.94
C LEU A 88 0.07 -22.28 8.54
N ALA A 89 -0.77 -23.30 8.62
CA ALA A 89 -2.10 -23.18 9.20
C ALA A 89 -2.02 -22.68 10.65
N ARG A 90 -3.04 -21.90 11.05
CA ARG A 90 -3.14 -21.44 12.45
C ARG A 90 -3.45 -22.60 13.37
N GLU A 91 -2.83 -22.66 14.54
CA GLU A 91 -3.19 -23.60 15.60
C GLU A 91 -4.64 -23.42 16.06
N LYS A 92 -5.09 -22.15 16.09
CA LYS A 92 -6.48 -21.79 16.41
C LYS A 92 -7.02 -20.91 15.26
N PRO A 93 -7.71 -21.50 14.28
CA PRO A 93 -8.37 -20.72 13.24
C PRO A 93 -9.47 -19.82 13.83
N TYR A 94 -9.79 -18.72 13.14
CA TYR A 94 -10.97 -17.96 13.48
C TYR A 94 -12.23 -18.74 13.14
N ASP A 95 -13.16 -18.84 14.10
CA ASP A 95 -14.46 -19.50 13.89
C ASP A 95 -15.57 -18.72 14.62
N PRO A 96 -16.47 -18.06 13.93
CA PRO A 96 -16.43 -17.84 12.48
C PRO A 96 -15.32 -16.85 12.04
N VAL A 97 -14.92 -16.94 10.77
CA VAL A 97 -14.00 -15.94 10.18
C VAL A 97 -14.76 -14.61 10.04
N PRO A 98 -14.33 -13.53 10.68
CA PRO A 98 -15.00 -12.24 10.58
C PRO A 98 -15.08 -11.75 9.13
N THR A 99 -16.23 -11.27 8.73
CA THR A 99 -16.46 -10.68 7.40
C THR A 99 -16.44 -9.14 7.46
N VAL A 100 -16.40 -8.49 6.32
CA VAL A 100 -16.60 -7.02 6.23
C VAL A 100 -17.93 -6.61 6.82
N ALA A 101 -18.99 -7.42 6.63
CA ALA A 101 -20.31 -7.17 7.20
C ALA A 101 -20.29 -7.18 8.73
N ASP A 102 -19.60 -8.15 9.34
CA ASP A 102 -19.46 -8.23 10.79
C ASP A 102 -18.67 -7.02 11.32
N PHE A 103 -17.65 -6.58 10.60
CA PHE A 103 -16.86 -5.40 10.96
C PHE A 103 -17.71 -4.12 10.87
N LYS A 104 -18.52 -3.96 9.83
CA LYS A 104 -19.44 -2.82 9.69
C LYS A 104 -20.43 -2.77 10.87
N VAL A 105 -21.06 -3.90 11.20
CA VAL A 105 -21.98 -3.99 12.34
C VAL A 105 -21.29 -3.63 13.67
N ALA A 106 -20.09 -4.17 13.91
CA ALA A 106 -19.35 -3.87 15.13
C ALA A 106 -18.96 -2.40 15.24
N ALA A 107 -18.53 -1.79 14.14
CA ALA A 107 -18.16 -0.38 14.09
C ALA A 107 -19.38 0.52 14.32
N GLU A 108 -20.50 0.26 13.68
CA GLU A 108 -21.75 0.98 13.91
C GLU A 108 -22.21 0.88 15.37
N ALA A 109 -22.14 -0.31 15.97
CA ALA A 109 -22.45 -0.51 17.38
C ALA A 109 -21.51 0.27 18.32
N ALA A 110 -20.26 0.50 17.91
CA ALA A 110 -19.29 1.34 18.62
C ALA A 110 -19.44 2.84 18.31
N GLY A 111 -20.42 3.25 17.51
CA GLY A 111 -20.62 4.65 17.09
C GLY A 111 -19.58 5.15 16.09
N MET A 112 -18.83 4.26 15.44
CA MET A 112 -17.84 4.60 14.43
C MET A 112 -18.49 4.60 13.04
N GLN A 113 -18.24 5.66 12.29
CA GLN A 113 -18.61 5.72 10.87
C GLN A 113 -17.44 5.24 10.04
N LEU A 114 -17.67 4.17 9.27
CA LEU A 114 -16.67 3.62 8.36
C LEU A 114 -16.87 4.18 6.95
N ASP A 115 -15.82 4.70 6.39
CA ASP A 115 -15.80 5.13 5.00
C ASP A 115 -15.17 4.06 4.11
N PHE A 116 -15.92 3.61 3.11
CA PHE A 116 -15.48 2.63 2.13
C PHE A 116 -15.29 3.29 0.78
N GLN A 117 -14.09 3.12 0.23
CA GLN A 117 -13.75 3.62 -1.08
C GLN A 117 -14.44 2.80 -2.18
N ASP A 118 -15.00 3.47 -3.17
CA ASP A 118 -15.47 2.82 -4.40
C ASP A 118 -14.29 2.25 -5.19
N LEU A 119 -14.31 0.93 -5.42
CA LEU A 119 -13.19 0.23 -6.07
C LEU A 119 -13.05 0.59 -7.55
N ASP A 120 -14.15 0.90 -8.24
CA ASP A 120 -14.11 1.27 -9.65
C ASP A 120 -13.57 2.70 -9.82
N GLU A 121 -13.91 3.61 -8.90
CA GLU A 121 -13.32 4.95 -8.87
C GLU A 121 -11.82 4.88 -8.56
N LEU A 122 -11.43 4.08 -7.58
CA LEU A 122 -10.04 3.88 -7.23
C LEU A 122 -9.23 3.27 -8.39
N ALA A 123 -9.82 2.31 -9.12
CA ALA A 123 -9.20 1.72 -10.30
C ALA A 123 -9.04 2.75 -11.43
N ARG A 124 -10.06 3.57 -11.69
CA ARG A 124 -9.98 4.66 -12.69
C ARG A 124 -8.90 5.68 -12.32
N PHE A 125 -8.82 6.05 -11.05
CA PHE A 125 -7.77 6.95 -10.54
C PHE A 125 -6.38 6.35 -10.76
N CYS A 126 -6.19 5.08 -10.43
CA CYS A 126 -4.93 4.36 -10.66
C CYS A 126 -4.54 4.36 -12.14
N LEU A 127 -5.48 4.01 -13.04
CA LEU A 127 -5.24 4.01 -14.49
C LEU A 127 -4.90 5.41 -15.02
N GLN A 128 -5.52 6.45 -14.49
CA GLN A 128 -5.19 7.82 -14.87
C GLN A 128 -3.76 8.18 -14.44
N GLY A 129 -3.36 7.86 -13.21
CA GLY A 129 -2.00 8.09 -12.75
C GLY A 129 -0.93 7.37 -13.60
N ILE A 130 -1.24 6.15 -14.08
CA ILE A 130 -0.36 5.43 -15.02
C ILE A 130 -0.22 6.19 -16.34
N ARG A 131 -1.34 6.68 -16.91
CA ARG A 131 -1.35 7.46 -18.16
C ARG A 131 -0.58 8.77 -18.03
N ASP A 132 -0.69 9.41 -16.88
CA ASP A 132 0.02 10.65 -16.55
C ASP A 132 1.49 10.42 -16.20
N LYS A 133 1.94 9.14 -16.19
CA LYS A 133 3.30 8.73 -15.80
C LYS A 133 3.70 9.20 -14.39
N SER A 134 2.72 9.33 -13.49
CA SER A 134 2.95 9.70 -12.10
C SER A 134 3.70 8.58 -11.38
N PHE A 135 4.80 8.90 -10.70
CA PHE A 135 5.55 7.88 -9.94
C PHE A 135 4.77 7.42 -8.71
N VAL A 136 4.20 8.34 -7.95
CA VAL A 136 3.31 8.05 -6.82
C VAL A 136 1.87 8.26 -7.24
N ILE A 137 1.05 7.24 -7.09
CA ILE A 137 -0.39 7.29 -7.36
C ILE A 137 -1.11 7.03 -6.04
N MET A 138 -1.68 8.10 -5.46
CA MET A 138 -2.26 8.10 -4.12
C MET A 138 -3.33 9.19 -3.99
N ILE A 139 -4.49 8.85 -3.44
CA ILE A 139 -5.50 9.83 -3.01
C ILE A 139 -5.03 10.43 -1.68
N GLY A 140 -5.14 11.76 -1.52
CA GLY A 140 -4.67 12.45 -0.29
C GLY A 140 -3.15 12.57 -0.22
N ILE A 141 -2.49 12.78 -1.34
CA ILE A 141 -1.02 12.89 -1.42
C ILE A 141 -0.47 14.05 -0.56
N GLU A 142 -1.24 15.14 -0.41
CA GLU A 142 -0.86 16.30 0.41
C GLU A 142 -0.79 15.94 1.90
N GLU A 143 -1.67 15.05 2.35
CA GLU A 143 -1.65 14.57 3.74
C GLU A 143 -0.49 13.60 3.98
N ALA A 144 -0.22 12.75 2.99
CA ALA A 144 0.96 11.89 3.01
C ALA A 144 2.26 12.70 3.04
N GLU A 145 2.33 13.82 2.29
CA GLU A 145 3.48 14.73 2.32
C GLU A 145 3.71 15.30 3.71
N LYS A 146 2.68 15.79 4.38
CA LYS A 146 2.78 16.31 5.77
C LYS A 146 3.31 15.23 6.72
N THR A 147 2.76 14.02 6.64
CA THR A 147 3.22 12.89 7.45
C THR A 147 4.69 12.57 7.22
N LEU A 148 5.13 12.56 5.96
CA LEU A 148 6.54 12.32 5.60
C LEU A 148 7.45 13.44 6.11
N GLN A 149 7.04 14.71 6.03
CA GLN A 149 7.79 15.85 6.56
C GLN A 149 7.93 15.77 8.08
N GLN A 150 6.85 15.48 8.81
CA GLN A 150 6.88 15.27 10.25
C GLN A 150 7.81 14.11 10.63
N ARG A 151 7.69 13.00 9.93
CA ARG A 151 8.53 11.81 10.12
C ARG A 151 10.01 12.14 9.89
N ALA A 152 10.34 12.82 8.80
CA ALA A 152 11.71 13.25 8.50
C ALA A 152 12.27 14.20 9.57
N GLY A 153 11.44 15.15 10.05
CA GLY A 153 11.81 16.05 11.13
C GLY A 153 12.12 15.32 12.44
N ARG A 154 11.31 14.32 12.81
CA ARG A 154 11.57 13.48 14.01
C ARG A 154 12.87 12.69 13.87
N ILE A 155 13.11 12.06 12.70
CA ILE A 155 14.37 11.35 12.43
C ILE A 155 15.57 12.28 12.56
N GLY A 156 15.48 13.50 12.02
CA GLY A 156 16.56 14.51 12.12
C GLY A 156 16.88 14.94 13.54
N ARG A 157 15.92 14.79 14.48
CA ARG A 157 16.11 15.03 15.92
C ARG A 157 16.42 13.77 16.73
N SER A 158 16.62 12.62 16.07
CA SER A 158 16.81 11.30 16.71
C SER A 158 15.63 10.87 17.60
N GLU A 159 14.42 11.27 17.24
CA GLU A 159 13.17 10.91 17.92
C GLU A 159 12.48 9.73 17.23
N LEU A 160 11.55 9.06 17.93
CA LEU A 160 10.67 8.05 17.33
C LEU A 160 9.90 8.67 16.16
N PRO A 161 10.05 8.18 14.91
CA PRO A 161 9.44 8.81 13.74
C PRO A 161 7.95 8.43 13.53
N ILE A 162 7.24 8.16 14.62
CA ILE A 162 5.80 7.87 14.64
C ILE A 162 5.18 8.79 15.66
N ASP A 163 4.10 9.48 15.30
CA ASP A 163 3.33 10.24 16.26
C ASP A 163 2.35 9.31 16.98
N LEU A 164 2.65 9.03 18.26
CA LEU A 164 1.81 8.14 19.06
C LEU A 164 0.43 8.73 19.39
N ALA A 165 0.26 10.05 19.26
CA ALA A 165 -1.03 10.69 19.47
C ALA A 165 -1.99 10.45 18.27
N GLU A 166 -1.45 10.20 17.09
CA GLU A 166 -2.22 9.91 15.88
C GLU A 166 -2.49 8.41 15.68
N VAL A 167 -1.94 7.56 16.57
CA VAL A 167 -2.16 6.11 16.50
C VAL A 167 -3.55 5.77 17.05
N PRO A 168 -4.42 5.10 16.28
CA PRO A 168 -5.71 4.64 16.79
C PRO A 168 -5.52 3.79 18.04
N GLN A 169 -6.20 4.12 19.11
CA GLN A 169 -6.25 3.28 20.31
C GLN A 169 -7.13 2.07 20.02
N LEU A 170 -6.56 0.86 20.10
CA LEU A 170 -7.25 -0.41 19.93
C LEU A 170 -8.11 -0.75 21.16
#